data_4f6a13486780fd896f27d32b1c8a4c06
#
_entry.id   4f6a13486780fd896f27d32b1c8a4c06
#
_cell.length_a   1.000
_cell.length_b   1.000
_cell.length_c   1.000
_cell.angle_alpha   90.00
_cell.angle_beta   90.00
_cell.angle_gamma   90.00
#
_symmetry.space_group_name_H-M   'P 1'
#
loop_
_entity.id
_entity.type
_entity.pdbx_description
1 polymer ?
#
loop_
_entity_poly.entity_id
_entity_poly.type
_entity_poly.pdbx_seq_one_letter_code
_entity_poly.pdbx_strand_id
1 'polypeptide(L)'
;MLKNYKKIKITEVADILGRPKKNQIYPEGCICLQVSASKGELLYLKEAQQVDAKYVVIQPRNVIPYYLYLIIEKAIPEFLYKYRQGLNISAHDIKHMEILCHTDVETQALISMMFQSMHGTSLSAQYGRFFNA
;
A
#
# COMPACT_ATOMS: atom_id res chain seq x y z
N MET A 1 -1.16 -19.32 14.72
CA MET A 1 0.05 -19.06 13.96
C MET A 1 -0.22 -18.72 12.53
N LEU A 2 0.37 -17.66 12.04
CA LEU A 2 0.10 -17.17 10.70
C LEU A 2 1.09 -17.81 9.71
N LYS A 3 0.73 -18.97 9.19
CA LYS A 3 1.62 -19.73 8.31
C LYS A 3 1.42 -19.47 6.83
N ASN A 4 0.27 -18.84 6.47
CA ASN A 4 -0.07 -18.68 5.05
C ASN A 4 0.39 -17.33 4.52
N TYR A 5 1.69 -17.07 4.64
CA TYR A 5 2.26 -15.87 4.03
C TYR A 5 3.50 -16.25 3.22
N LYS A 6 3.81 -15.42 2.25
CA LYS A 6 4.98 -15.62 1.41
C LYS A 6 5.50 -14.29 0.90
N LYS A 7 6.77 -14.30 0.48
CA LYS A 7 7.37 -13.12 -0.14
C LYS A 7 6.96 -13.09 -1.61
N ILE A 8 6.35 -11.99 -2.03
CA ILE A 8 5.92 -11.81 -3.41
C ILE A 8 6.37 -10.43 -3.90
N LYS A 9 6.35 -10.24 -5.20
CA LYS A 9 6.57 -8.90 -5.75
C LYS A 9 5.28 -8.10 -5.67
N ILE A 10 5.41 -6.80 -5.39
CA ILE A 10 4.27 -5.92 -5.24
C ILE A 10 3.33 -5.96 -6.45
N THR A 11 3.88 -6.20 -7.64
CA THR A 11 3.08 -6.25 -8.87
C THR A 11 2.08 -7.40 -8.91
N GLU A 12 2.20 -8.37 -8.03
CA GLU A 12 1.22 -9.45 -7.95
C GLU A 12 -0.09 -8.98 -7.32
N VAL A 13 -0.06 -7.92 -6.52
CA VAL A 13 -1.23 -7.42 -5.78
C VAL A 13 -1.49 -5.94 -6.00
N ALA A 14 -0.79 -5.31 -6.92
CA ALA A 14 -0.98 -3.88 -7.17
C ALA A 14 -0.51 -3.48 -8.56
N ASP A 15 -1.12 -2.42 -9.05
CA ASP A 15 -0.67 -1.75 -10.27
C ASP A 15 0.10 -0.50 -9.86
N ILE A 16 1.30 -0.34 -10.42
CA ILE A 16 2.11 0.84 -10.17
C ILE A 16 1.75 1.85 -11.27
N LEU A 17 0.95 2.84 -10.90
CA LEU A 17 0.41 3.79 -11.87
C LEU A 17 1.40 4.88 -12.27
N GLY A 18 2.49 5.02 -11.52
CA GLY A 18 3.47 6.06 -11.79
C GLY A 18 3.11 7.37 -11.13
N ARG A 19 3.73 8.47 -11.59
CA ARG A 19 3.46 9.78 -11.06
C ARG A 19 2.05 10.20 -11.40
N PRO A 20 1.36 10.94 -10.49
CA PRO A 20 -0.04 11.30 -10.74
C PRO A 20 -0.17 12.27 -11.89
N LYS A 21 -1.28 12.14 -12.61
CA LYS A 21 -1.62 13.06 -13.69
C LYS A 21 -2.32 14.28 -13.12
N LYS A 22 -2.07 15.44 -13.73
CA LYS A 22 -2.67 16.70 -13.31
C LYS A 22 -4.21 16.58 -13.39
N ASN A 23 -4.88 17.03 -12.34
CA ASN A 23 -6.35 17.08 -12.25
C ASN A 23 -7.03 15.71 -12.25
N GLN A 24 -6.27 14.62 -12.10
CA GLN A 24 -6.87 13.30 -11.98
C GLN A 24 -7.21 12.99 -10.53
N ILE A 25 -8.39 12.42 -10.31
CA ILE A 25 -8.83 11.98 -8.98
C ILE A 25 -8.50 10.50 -8.86
N TYR A 26 -7.81 10.14 -7.79
CA TYR A 26 -7.46 8.74 -7.51
C TYR A 26 -8.38 8.20 -6.43
N PRO A 27 -8.84 6.97 -6.54
CA PRO A 27 -9.86 6.44 -5.63
C PRO A 27 -9.33 6.16 -4.23
N GLU A 28 -10.27 6.08 -3.30
CA GLU A 28 -9.99 5.61 -1.95
C GLU A 28 -9.28 4.27 -2.00
N GLY A 29 -8.31 4.06 -1.12
CA GLY A 29 -7.56 2.80 -1.03
C GLY A 29 -6.25 2.81 -1.80
N CYS A 30 -6.02 3.79 -2.68
CA CYS A 30 -4.72 3.92 -3.32
C CYS A 30 -3.65 4.27 -2.28
N ILE A 31 -2.44 3.79 -2.54
CA ILE A 31 -1.29 4.02 -1.67
C ILE A 31 -0.30 4.86 -2.46
N CYS A 32 0.26 5.88 -1.82
CA CYS A 32 1.17 6.79 -2.47
C CYS A 32 2.52 6.75 -1.79
N LEU A 33 3.57 6.47 -2.54
CA LEU A 33 4.94 6.46 -2.03
C LEU A 33 5.66 7.70 -2.52
N GLN A 34 6.17 8.50 -1.59
CA GLN A 34 6.93 9.68 -1.97
C GLN A 34 8.24 9.25 -2.61
N VAL A 35 8.53 9.76 -3.79
CA VAL A 35 9.71 9.35 -4.58
C VAL A 35 10.71 10.48 -4.78
N SER A 36 10.32 11.72 -4.56
CA SER A 36 11.22 12.86 -4.65
C SER A 36 11.62 13.30 -3.24
N ALA A 37 12.91 13.45 -2.99
CA ALA A 37 13.46 13.83 -1.70
C ALA A 37 12.87 12.93 -0.60
N SER A 38 12.95 11.63 -0.82
CA SER A 38 12.15 10.66 -0.05
C SER A 38 12.94 9.96 1.03
N LYS A 39 12.28 9.75 2.18
CA LYS A 39 12.72 8.84 3.24
C LYS A 39 11.80 7.64 3.33
N GLY A 40 10.98 7.42 2.31
CA GLY A 40 10.05 6.30 2.29
C GLY A 40 8.67 6.62 2.82
N GLU A 41 8.28 7.89 2.79
CA GLU A 41 6.97 8.31 3.29
C GLU A 41 5.84 7.70 2.46
N LEU A 42 4.87 7.09 3.16
CA LEU A 42 3.69 6.51 2.55
C LEU A 42 2.45 7.27 2.95
N LEU A 43 1.51 7.37 2.01
CA LEU A 43 0.21 7.97 2.24
C LEU A 43 -0.87 6.98 1.78
N TYR A 44 -1.86 6.75 2.63
CA TYR A 44 -3.01 5.93 2.30
C TYR A 44 -4.20 6.86 2.03
N LEU A 45 -4.83 6.73 0.86
CA LEU A 45 -5.96 7.60 0.53
C LEU A 45 -7.22 7.12 1.22
N LYS A 46 -7.68 7.88 2.21
CA LYS A 46 -8.91 7.57 2.95
C LYS A 46 -10.15 7.97 2.17
N GLU A 47 -9.97 8.81 1.15
CA GLU A 47 -11.05 9.22 0.25
C GLU A 47 -10.48 9.56 -1.10
N ALA A 48 -11.32 9.57 -2.12
CA ALA A 48 -10.90 9.91 -3.48
C ALA A 48 -10.40 11.35 -3.51
N GLN A 49 -9.23 11.56 -4.13
CA GLN A 49 -8.62 12.90 -4.16
C GLN A 49 -7.52 12.97 -5.21
N GLN A 50 -7.06 14.19 -5.48
CA GLN A 50 -5.88 14.40 -6.28
C GLN A 50 -4.64 14.07 -5.44
N VAL A 51 -3.54 13.72 -6.10
CA VAL A 51 -2.29 13.34 -5.44
C VAL A 51 -1.18 14.28 -5.91
N ASP A 52 -0.34 14.70 -4.96
CA ASP A 52 0.80 15.58 -5.24
C ASP A 52 1.82 14.86 -6.14
N ALA A 53 2.48 15.63 -7.02
CA ALA A 53 3.41 15.08 -8.00
C ALA A 53 4.64 14.40 -7.40
N LYS A 54 4.93 14.62 -6.11
CA LYS A 54 6.09 13.98 -5.47
C LYS A 54 5.88 12.51 -5.14
N TYR A 55 4.67 11.99 -5.36
CA TYR A 55 4.33 10.59 -5.08
C TYR A 55 4.23 9.76 -6.35
N VAL A 56 4.41 8.45 -6.19
CA VAL A 56 3.99 7.46 -7.18
C VAL A 56 2.76 6.77 -6.60
N VAL A 57 1.72 6.61 -7.43
CA VAL A 57 0.46 6.03 -7.01
C VAL A 57 0.48 4.51 -7.23
N ILE A 58 0.11 3.78 -6.18
CA ILE A 58 0.05 2.32 -6.19
C ILE A 58 -1.41 1.93 -5.95
N GLN A 59 -2.00 1.23 -6.91
CA GLN A 59 -3.40 0.83 -6.81
C GLN A 59 -3.52 -0.64 -6.44
N PRO A 60 -4.08 -0.97 -5.27
CA PRO A 60 -4.26 -2.36 -4.85
C PRO A 60 -5.15 -3.14 -5.81
N ARG A 61 -4.84 -4.43 -5.99
CA ARG A 61 -5.58 -5.33 -6.85
C ARG A 61 -5.69 -6.69 -6.17
N ASN A 62 -6.93 -7.14 -5.93
CA ASN A 62 -7.21 -8.42 -5.28
C ASN A 62 -6.54 -8.58 -3.93
N VAL A 63 -6.48 -7.50 -3.18
CA VAL A 63 -5.90 -7.46 -1.83
C VAL A 63 -6.65 -6.37 -1.06
N ILE A 64 -6.76 -6.52 0.25
CA ILE A 64 -7.38 -5.48 1.07
C ILE A 64 -6.43 -4.27 1.08
N PRO A 65 -6.90 -3.10 0.63
CA PRO A 65 -6.01 -1.95 0.44
C PRO A 65 -5.23 -1.53 1.68
N TYR A 66 -5.87 -1.43 2.83
CA TYR A 66 -5.15 -1.00 4.02
C TYR A 66 -4.14 -2.05 4.47
N TYR A 67 -4.45 -3.34 4.27
CA TYR A 67 -3.49 -4.41 4.54
C TYR A 67 -2.24 -4.23 3.67
N LEU A 68 -2.44 -3.95 2.38
CA LEU A 68 -1.30 -3.72 1.48
C LEU A 68 -0.47 -2.54 1.95
N TYR A 69 -1.11 -1.45 2.38
CA TYR A 69 -0.41 -0.30 2.94
C TYR A 69 0.52 -0.73 4.09
N LEU A 70 0.01 -1.57 4.99
CA LEU A 70 0.80 -2.03 6.15
C LEU A 70 2.01 -2.86 5.74
N ILE A 71 1.85 -3.77 4.78
CA ILE A 71 2.97 -4.63 4.38
C ILE A 71 3.98 -3.88 3.51
N ILE A 72 3.54 -2.88 2.75
CA ILE A 72 4.47 -2.01 2.04
C ILE A 72 5.30 -1.22 3.05
N GLU A 73 4.66 -0.68 4.07
CA GLU A 73 5.35 0.09 5.11
C GLU A 73 6.48 -0.73 5.73
N LYS A 74 6.22 -2.00 5.99
CA LYS A 74 7.24 -2.89 6.54
C LYS A 74 8.38 -3.16 5.56
N ALA A 75 8.10 -3.14 4.28
CA ALA A 75 9.10 -3.43 3.24
C ALA A 75 9.98 -2.24 2.90
N ILE A 76 9.58 -1.03 3.27
CA ILE A 76 10.27 0.20 2.89
C ILE A 76 11.76 0.23 3.27
N PRO A 77 12.17 -0.11 4.51
CA PRO A 77 13.59 0.00 4.85
C PRO A 77 14.50 -0.81 3.94
N GLU A 78 14.15 -2.07 3.67
CA GLU A 78 14.94 -2.93 2.80
C GLU A 78 14.91 -2.43 1.36
N PHE A 79 13.75 -1.97 0.91
CA PHE A 79 13.60 -1.45 -0.44
C PHE A 79 14.49 -0.21 -0.65
N LEU A 80 14.50 0.71 0.30
CA LEU A 80 15.35 1.91 0.20
C LEU A 80 16.81 1.53 0.19
N TYR A 81 17.20 0.58 1.02
CA TYR A 81 18.58 0.14 1.06
C TYR A 81 19.04 -0.37 -0.30
N LYS A 82 18.17 -1.10 -1.01
CA LYS A 82 18.54 -1.69 -2.30
C LYS A 82 18.44 -0.72 -3.48
N TYR A 83 17.47 0.17 -3.46
CA TYR A 83 17.07 0.89 -4.68
C TYR A 83 17.18 2.39 -4.61
N ARG A 84 17.22 3.00 -3.44
CA ARG A 84 17.27 4.46 -3.37
C ARG A 84 18.62 4.99 -3.86
N GLN A 85 18.57 5.97 -4.75
CA GLN A 85 19.78 6.64 -5.25
C GLN A 85 19.73 8.11 -4.82
N GLY A 86 20.64 8.49 -3.89
CA GLY A 86 20.59 9.79 -3.28
C GLY A 86 19.30 9.95 -2.49
N LEU A 87 18.51 10.98 -2.83
CA LEU A 87 17.24 11.25 -2.17
C LEU A 87 16.02 10.84 -3.01
N ASN A 88 16.26 10.13 -4.12
CA ASN A 88 15.18 9.81 -5.06
C ASN A 88 14.99 8.32 -5.23
N ILE A 89 13.74 7.94 -5.56
CA ILE A 89 13.34 6.58 -5.87
C ILE A 89 12.76 6.58 -7.27
N SER A 90 13.15 5.59 -8.08
CA SER A 90 12.60 5.43 -9.42
C SER A 90 11.25 4.70 -9.35
N ALA A 91 10.26 5.20 -10.09
CA ALA A 91 8.98 4.50 -10.21
C ALA A 91 9.17 3.09 -10.78
N HIS A 92 10.13 2.93 -11.69
CA HIS A 92 10.43 1.62 -12.25
C HIS A 92 10.90 0.63 -11.17
N ASP A 93 11.73 1.10 -10.24
CA ASP A 93 12.26 0.24 -9.19
C ASP A 93 11.19 -0.22 -8.20
N ILE A 94 10.12 0.54 -8.04
CA ILE A 94 9.02 0.15 -7.15
C ILE A 94 8.43 -1.20 -7.58
N LYS A 95 8.43 -1.48 -8.88
CA LYS A 95 7.92 -2.76 -9.41
C LYS A 95 8.71 -3.96 -8.89
N HIS A 96 9.89 -3.75 -8.39
CA HIS A 96 10.74 -4.81 -7.86
C HIS A 96 10.62 -4.98 -6.35
N MET A 97 9.79 -4.15 -5.70
CA MET A 97 9.60 -4.24 -4.25
C MET A 97 9.05 -5.62 -3.89
N GLU A 98 9.68 -6.25 -2.91
CA GLU A 98 9.23 -7.53 -2.36
C GLU A 98 8.51 -7.28 -1.04
N ILE A 99 7.36 -7.92 -0.87
CA ILE A 99 6.53 -7.77 0.31
C ILE A 99 6.16 -9.13 0.87
N LEU A 100 5.96 -9.20 2.19
CA LEU A 100 5.49 -10.42 2.84
C LEU A 100 3.98 -10.34 2.95
N CYS A 101 3.30 -11.20 2.20
CA CYS A 101 1.84 -11.11 2.05
C CYS A 101 1.17 -12.40 2.52
N HIS A 102 0.17 -12.26 3.40
CA HIS A 102 -0.69 -13.37 3.77
C HIS A 102 -1.61 -13.68 2.60
N THR A 103 -1.83 -14.95 2.34
CA THR A 103 -2.55 -15.39 1.14
C THR A 103 -4.06 -15.41 1.30
N ASP A 104 -4.56 -15.50 2.54
CA ASP A 104 -6.00 -15.54 2.77
C ASP A 104 -6.58 -14.18 3.17
N VAL A 105 -7.69 -13.85 2.56
CA VAL A 105 -8.31 -12.53 2.74
C VAL A 105 -8.79 -12.31 4.16
N GLU A 106 -9.18 -13.37 4.87
CA GLU A 106 -9.63 -13.22 6.26
C GLU A 106 -8.51 -12.74 7.16
N THR A 107 -7.31 -13.31 7.01
CA THR A 107 -6.15 -12.85 7.78
C THR A 107 -5.80 -11.42 7.44
N GLN A 108 -5.83 -11.07 6.17
CA GLN A 108 -5.59 -9.70 5.73
C GLN A 108 -6.57 -8.73 6.38
N ALA A 109 -7.85 -9.11 6.40
CA ALA A 109 -8.88 -8.26 6.98
C ALA A 109 -8.69 -8.08 8.49
N LEU A 110 -8.36 -9.17 9.20
CA LEU A 110 -8.15 -9.09 10.65
C LEU A 110 -6.97 -8.17 10.98
N ILE A 111 -5.86 -8.32 10.26
CA ILE A 111 -4.68 -7.47 10.48
C ILE A 111 -5.03 -6.01 10.21
N SER A 112 -5.71 -5.75 9.09
CA SER A 112 -6.15 -4.41 8.74
C SER A 112 -7.00 -3.78 9.82
N MET A 113 -8.01 -4.52 10.30
CA MET A 113 -8.92 -4.02 11.33
C MET A 113 -8.18 -3.65 12.60
N MET A 114 -7.26 -4.51 13.04
CA MET A 114 -6.51 -4.26 14.26
C MET A 114 -5.76 -2.94 14.18
N PHE A 115 -5.07 -2.68 13.08
CA PHE A 115 -4.27 -1.48 12.95
C PHE A 115 -5.11 -0.23 12.68
N GLN A 116 -6.18 -0.34 11.91
CA GLN A 116 -7.07 0.79 11.68
C GLN A 116 -7.78 1.20 12.96
N SER A 117 -8.16 0.23 13.78
CA SER A 117 -8.78 0.50 15.08
C SER A 117 -7.85 1.33 15.96
N MET A 118 -6.57 0.98 15.96
CA MET A 118 -5.56 1.73 16.73
C MET A 118 -5.41 3.16 16.22
N HIS A 119 -5.76 3.42 14.97
CA HIS A 119 -5.67 4.75 14.37
C HIS A 119 -7.01 5.49 14.39
N GLY A 120 -8.02 4.94 15.09
CA GLY A 120 -9.31 5.60 15.22
C GLY A 120 -10.18 5.58 13.98
N THR A 121 -9.91 4.69 13.04
CA THR A 121 -10.69 4.59 11.81
C THR A 121 -11.91 3.70 12.00
N SER A 122 -13.05 4.10 11.42
CA SER A 122 -14.26 3.27 11.46
C SER A 122 -14.05 1.99 10.65
N LEU A 123 -14.47 0.85 11.23
CA LEU A 123 -14.23 -0.45 10.63
C LEU A 123 -15.44 -1.05 9.94
N SER A 124 -16.65 -0.79 10.47
CA SER A 124 -17.84 -1.51 10.01
C SER A 124 -18.15 -1.29 8.53
N ALA A 125 -17.96 -0.08 8.05
CA ALA A 125 -18.26 0.26 6.64
C ALA A 125 -17.32 -0.45 5.67
N GLN A 126 -16.06 -0.66 6.07
CA GLN A 126 -15.05 -1.23 5.20
C GLN A 126 -15.01 -2.74 5.21
N TYR A 127 -15.30 -3.35 6.34
CA TYR A 127 -15.06 -4.78 6.53
C TYR A 127 -16.31 -5.60 6.81
N GLY A 128 -17.48 -4.96 6.84
CA GLY A 128 -18.72 -5.67 7.12
C GLY A 128 -18.94 -6.88 6.21
N ARG A 129 -18.61 -6.74 4.93
CA ARG A 129 -18.79 -7.81 3.96
C ARG A 129 -17.92 -9.04 4.22
N PHE A 130 -16.87 -8.90 5.04
CA PHE A 130 -15.98 -10.01 5.37
C PHE A 130 -16.38 -10.71 6.65
N PHE A 131 -17.12 -10.04 7.53
CA PHE A 131 -17.41 -10.53 8.87
C PHE A 131 -18.89 -10.64 9.17
N ASN A 132 -19.75 -10.03 8.37
CA ASN A 132 -21.20 -10.07 8.55
C ASN A 132 -21.84 -10.69 7.33
N ALA A 133 -21.34 -11.85 6.99
CA ALA A 133 -21.85 -12.59 5.84
C ALA A 133 -23.34 -12.93 6.00
#